data_a9ffafe844c548267de67c97327dfc1f
#
_entry.id   a9ffafe844c548267de67c97327dfc1f
#
_cell.length_a   1.000
_cell.length_b   1.000
_cell.length_c   1.000
_cell.angle_alpha   90.00
_cell.angle_beta   90.00
_cell.angle_gamma   90.00
#
_symmetry.space_group_name_H-M   'P 1'
#
loop_
_entity.id
_entity.type
_entity.pdbx_description
1 polymer ?
#
loop_
_entity_poly.entity_id
_entity_poly.type
_entity_poly.pdbx_seq_one_letter_code
_entity_poly.pdbx_strand_id
1 'polypeptide(L)'
;MAAEVHPTAVVHPGTVLGDGVRVLEHAVVGKQPTLSPRSTAKREPLAPAVVGAGTVISTGAIVFAGSTLGARVIVGDQACVRERVSVADDVVIGRGALVENDTTIGARTRIQADAYVTAYSTLEE
;
A
#
# COMPACT_ATOMS: atom_id res chain seq x y z
N MET A 1 -10.27 17.59 -5.15
CA MET A 1 -9.03 18.13 -4.55
C MET A 1 -7.85 17.31 -5.05
N ALA A 2 -6.79 17.98 -5.48
CA ALA A 2 -5.63 17.27 -5.99
C ALA A 2 -4.92 16.48 -4.88
N ALA A 3 -4.22 15.43 -5.27
CA ALA A 3 -3.36 14.71 -4.34
C ALA A 3 -2.17 15.59 -3.94
N GLU A 4 -1.72 15.43 -2.71
CA GLU A 4 -0.54 16.12 -2.18
C GLU A 4 0.57 15.10 -2.02
N VAL A 5 1.69 15.34 -2.69
CA VAL A 5 2.85 14.46 -2.61
C VAL A 5 4.02 15.25 -2.04
N HIS A 6 4.54 14.80 -0.91
CA HIS A 6 5.69 15.48 -0.30
C HIS A 6 6.90 15.40 -1.26
N PRO A 7 7.73 16.45 -1.33
CA PRO A 7 8.86 16.45 -2.26
C PRO A 7 9.85 15.29 -2.09
N THR A 8 9.95 14.71 -0.89
CA THR A 8 10.85 13.57 -0.64
C THR A 8 10.20 12.22 -0.94
N ALA A 9 8.89 12.19 -1.20
CA ALA A 9 8.21 10.95 -1.53
C ALA A 9 8.50 10.55 -2.98
N VAL A 10 8.43 9.26 -3.26
CA VAL A 10 8.60 8.73 -4.62
C VAL A 10 7.30 8.05 -5.04
N VAL A 11 6.68 8.59 -6.08
CA VAL A 11 5.49 7.98 -6.69
C VAL A 11 5.92 7.49 -8.06
N HIS A 12 5.90 6.18 -8.23
CA HIS A 12 6.35 5.56 -9.49
C HIS A 12 5.38 5.84 -10.64
N PRO A 13 5.88 5.89 -11.88
CA PRO A 13 5.04 6.18 -13.05
C PRO A 13 3.84 5.24 -13.15
N GLY A 14 2.71 5.79 -13.57
CA GLY A 14 1.47 5.04 -13.76
C GLY A 14 0.63 4.89 -12.49
N THR A 15 1.18 5.18 -11.31
CA THR A 15 0.41 5.14 -10.06
C THR A 15 -0.77 6.10 -10.13
N VAL A 16 -1.94 5.62 -9.72
CA VAL A 16 -3.16 6.44 -9.72
C VAL A 16 -3.45 6.88 -8.29
N LEU A 17 -3.46 8.19 -8.07
CA LEU A 17 -3.79 8.78 -6.77
C LEU A 17 -5.14 9.48 -6.88
N GLY A 18 -6.10 9.05 -6.08
CA GLY A 18 -7.43 9.67 -6.05
C GLY A 18 -7.42 11.05 -5.41
N ASP A 19 -8.60 11.68 -5.40
CA ASP A 19 -8.75 13.03 -4.86
C ASP A 19 -8.37 13.06 -3.38
N GLY A 20 -7.61 14.09 -2.99
CA GLY A 20 -7.26 14.33 -1.60
C GLY A 20 -6.31 13.31 -0.99
N VAL A 21 -5.71 12.44 -1.78
CA VAL A 21 -4.68 11.52 -1.29
C VAL A 21 -3.48 12.34 -0.82
N ARG A 22 -2.90 11.93 0.31
CA ARG A 22 -1.69 12.56 0.83
C ARG A 22 -0.57 11.52 0.92
N VAL A 23 0.56 11.83 0.31
CA VAL A 23 1.75 10.98 0.37
C VAL A 23 2.82 11.77 1.12
N LEU A 24 3.20 11.26 2.28
CA LEU A 24 4.04 12.01 3.21
C LEU A 24 5.54 11.72 2.98
N GLU A 25 6.36 12.28 3.86
CA GLU A 25 7.82 12.27 3.69
C GLU A 25 8.36 10.86 3.52
N HIS A 26 9.24 10.69 2.54
CA HIS A 26 9.98 9.45 2.27
C HIS A 26 9.10 8.23 1.97
N ALA A 27 7.81 8.41 1.75
CA ALA A 27 6.95 7.30 1.33
C ALA A 27 7.26 6.91 -0.11
N VAL A 28 7.02 5.64 -0.45
CA VAL A 28 7.24 5.12 -1.80
C VAL A 28 5.96 4.42 -2.24
N VAL A 29 5.40 4.85 -3.37
CA VAL A 29 4.15 4.28 -3.88
C VAL A 29 4.36 3.77 -5.30
N GLY A 30 3.94 2.54 -5.54
CA GLY A 30 3.99 1.96 -6.88
C GLY A 30 5.29 1.26 -7.22
N LYS A 31 6.09 0.92 -6.23
CA LYS A 31 7.37 0.25 -6.45
C LYS A 31 7.17 -1.17 -6.99
N GLN A 32 7.95 -1.54 -8.01
CA GLN A 32 8.02 -2.93 -8.45
C GLN A 32 8.87 -3.72 -7.45
N PRO A 33 8.50 -4.97 -7.13
CA PRO A 33 9.27 -5.73 -6.14
C PRO A 33 10.61 -6.17 -6.70
N THR A 34 11.60 -6.21 -5.82
CA THR A 34 12.90 -6.84 -6.10
C THR A 34 12.81 -8.28 -5.68
N LEU A 35 12.94 -9.20 -6.63
CA LEU A 35 12.82 -10.63 -6.36
C LEU A 35 14.19 -11.27 -6.28
N SER A 36 14.34 -12.18 -5.32
CA SER A 36 15.54 -13.00 -5.23
C SER A 36 15.65 -13.89 -6.48
N PRO A 37 16.87 -14.24 -6.94
CA PRO A 37 17.03 -15.17 -8.05
C PRO A 37 16.37 -16.53 -7.83
N ARG A 38 16.13 -16.90 -6.56
CA ARG A 38 15.48 -18.16 -6.21
C ARG A 38 13.98 -18.04 -6.03
N SER A 39 13.43 -16.85 -6.18
CA SER A 39 11.98 -16.65 -6.05
C SER A 39 11.23 -17.38 -7.15
N THR A 40 10.12 -18.02 -6.79
CA THR A 40 9.21 -18.64 -7.74
C THR A 40 8.15 -17.66 -8.26
N ALA A 41 8.16 -16.43 -7.76
CA ALA A 41 7.21 -15.41 -8.19
C ALA A 41 7.43 -15.06 -9.66
N LYS A 42 6.35 -14.65 -10.34
CA LYS A 42 6.43 -14.20 -11.72
C LYS A 42 7.30 -12.94 -11.81
N ARG A 43 8.07 -12.85 -12.89
CA ARG A 43 8.99 -11.74 -13.13
C ARG A 43 8.38 -10.63 -13.99
N GLU A 44 7.12 -10.74 -14.32
CA GLU A 44 6.44 -9.73 -15.13
C GLU A 44 6.18 -8.48 -14.31
N PRO A 45 6.29 -7.28 -14.91
CA PRO A 45 5.92 -6.05 -14.22
C PRO A 45 4.47 -6.09 -13.76
N LEU A 46 4.24 -5.59 -12.56
CA LEU A 46 2.90 -5.51 -11.99
C LEU A 46 2.18 -4.27 -12.50
N ALA A 47 0.85 -4.31 -12.47
CA ALA A 47 0.05 -3.15 -12.77
C ALA A 47 0.37 -2.03 -11.78
N PRO A 48 0.23 -0.76 -12.17
CA PRO A 48 0.47 0.35 -11.24
C PRO A 48 -0.43 0.27 -10.01
N ALA A 49 0.06 0.80 -8.90
CA ALA A 49 -0.74 0.92 -7.69
C ALA A 49 -1.91 1.90 -7.91
N VAL A 50 -3.04 1.61 -7.29
CA VAL A 50 -4.22 2.47 -7.33
C VAL A 50 -4.60 2.83 -5.89
N VAL A 51 -4.67 4.13 -5.61
CA VAL A 51 -4.93 4.63 -4.25
C VAL A 51 -6.20 5.45 -4.27
N GLY A 52 -7.18 5.03 -3.49
CA GLY A 52 -8.50 5.68 -3.45
C GLY A 52 -8.49 7.02 -2.72
N ALA A 53 -9.57 7.79 -2.92
CA ALA A 53 -9.70 9.16 -2.44
C ALA A 53 -9.51 9.25 -0.92
N GLY A 54 -8.86 10.30 -0.47
CA GLY A 54 -8.70 10.61 0.95
C GLY A 54 -7.74 9.71 1.71
N THR A 55 -7.06 8.79 1.04
CA THR A 55 -6.08 7.90 1.66
C THR A 55 -4.81 8.65 2.02
N VAL A 56 -4.22 8.29 3.16
CA VAL A 56 -2.94 8.85 3.61
C VAL A 56 -1.90 7.75 3.61
N ILE A 57 -0.83 7.98 2.86
CA ILE A 57 0.35 7.11 2.88
C ILE A 57 1.39 7.84 3.72
N SER A 58 1.61 7.35 4.93
CA SER A 58 2.36 8.09 5.94
C SER A 58 3.87 8.00 5.74
N THR A 59 4.60 8.65 6.62
CA THR A 59 6.06 8.80 6.52
C THR A 59 6.77 7.45 6.40
N GLY A 60 7.58 7.29 5.38
CA GLY A 60 8.38 6.09 5.18
C GLY A 60 7.61 4.84 4.79
N ALA A 61 6.28 4.94 4.60
CA ALA A 61 5.49 3.79 4.19
C ALA A 61 5.79 3.39 2.75
N ILE A 62 5.62 2.11 2.45
CA ILE A 62 5.86 1.59 1.10
C ILE A 62 4.61 0.85 0.64
N VAL A 63 4.10 1.24 -0.53
CA VAL A 63 2.99 0.54 -1.19
C VAL A 63 3.49 0.06 -2.54
N PHE A 64 3.50 -1.25 -2.73
CA PHE A 64 4.02 -1.83 -3.97
C PHE A 64 3.02 -1.73 -5.10
N ALA A 65 3.53 -1.78 -6.32
CA ALA A 65 2.71 -1.90 -7.52
C ALA A 65 1.83 -3.16 -7.44
N GLY A 66 0.77 -3.18 -8.20
CA GLY A 66 -0.19 -4.29 -8.19
C GLY A 66 -1.18 -4.24 -7.05
N SER A 67 -1.05 -3.30 -6.12
CA SER A 67 -1.97 -3.19 -4.99
C SER A 67 -3.00 -2.10 -5.22
N THR A 68 -4.17 -2.31 -4.63
CA THR A 68 -5.30 -1.38 -4.71
C THR A 68 -5.73 -1.01 -3.30
N LEU A 69 -5.69 0.27 -2.99
CA LEU A 69 -6.19 0.80 -1.72
C LEU A 69 -7.51 1.51 -1.98
N GLY A 70 -8.49 1.26 -1.14
CA GLY A 70 -9.77 1.94 -1.20
C GLY A 70 -9.69 3.39 -0.72
N ALA A 71 -10.84 3.96 -0.43
CA ALA A 71 -10.94 5.34 0.04
C ALA A 71 -10.66 5.42 1.54
N ARG A 72 -10.08 6.54 1.98
CA ARG A 72 -9.88 6.87 3.39
C ARG A 72 -9.10 5.79 4.15
N VAL A 73 -8.16 5.14 3.48
CA VAL A 73 -7.24 4.19 4.12
C VAL A 73 -6.09 4.97 4.73
N ILE A 74 -5.62 4.53 5.89
CA ILE A 74 -4.41 5.09 6.49
C ILE A 74 -3.36 4.00 6.48
N VAL A 75 -2.26 4.25 5.76
CA VAL A 75 -1.08 3.40 5.82
C VAL A 75 -0.11 4.08 6.76
N GLY A 76 0.09 3.49 7.93
CA GLY A 76 0.86 4.10 9.01
C GLY A 76 2.34 4.28 8.69
N ASP A 77 3.03 5.04 9.53
CA ASP A 77 4.45 5.31 9.34
C ASP A 77 5.22 4.00 9.21
N GLN A 78 6.08 3.93 8.19
CA GLN A 78 6.94 2.77 7.92
C GLN A 78 6.21 1.45 7.71
N ALA A 79 4.89 1.47 7.50
CA ALA A 79 4.16 0.26 7.14
C ALA A 79 4.49 -0.11 5.69
N CYS A 80 4.35 -1.39 5.38
CA CYS A 80 4.62 -1.89 4.04
C CYS A 80 3.44 -2.71 3.54
N VAL A 81 2.91 -2.35 2.38
CA VAL A 81 1.87 -3.10 1.69
C VAL A 81 2.51 -3.68 0.44
N ARG A 82 2.64 -5.00 0.42
CA ARG A 82 3.29 -5.68 -0.69
C ARG A 82 2.37 -5.72 -1.93
N GLU A 83 2.82 -6.41 -2.95
CA GLU A 83 2.15 -6.46 -4.25
C GLU A 83 0.87 -7.30 -4.21
N ARG A 84 -0.07 -6.97 -5.09
CA ARG A 84 -1.35 -7.68 -5.24
C ARG A 84 -2.15 -7.76 -3.93
N VAL A 85 -2.08 -6.70 -3.14
CA VAL A 85 -2.90 -6.56 -1.94
C VAL A 85 -4.11 -5.69 -2.28
N SER A 86 -5.28 -6.14 -1.88
CA SER A 86 -6.51 -5.38 -2.06
C SER A 86 -7.02 -4.93 -0.69
N VAL A 87 -7.08 -3.62 -0.49
CA VAL A 87 -7.52 -3.02 0.77
C VAL A 87 -8.80 -2.25 0.52
N ALA A 88 -9.85 -2.60 1.24
CA ALA A 88 -11.13 -1.92 1.12
C ALA A 88 -11.12 -0.56 1.82
N ASP A 89 -12.28 0.11 1.88
CA ASP A 89 -12.37 1.46 2.43
C ASP A 89 -12.20 1.49 3.95
N ASP A 90 -11.75 2.63 4.46
CA ASP A 90 -11.72 2.94 5.89
C ASP A 90 -10.88 1.97 6.72
N VAL A 91 -9.83 1.43 6.14
CA VAL A 91 -8.89 0.52 6.81
C VAL A 91 -7.75 1.34 7.40
N VAL A 92 -7.30 0.96 8.60
CA VAL A 92 -6.10 1.51 9.22
C VAL A 92 -5.05 0.41 9.30
N ILE A 93 -3.92 0.66 8.66
CA ILE A 93 -2.75 -0.22 8.75
C ILE A 93 -1.75 0.46 9.67
N GLY A 94 -1.53 -0.13 10.84
CA GLY A 94 -0.72 0.47 11.89
C GLY A 94 0.74 0.64 11.48
N ARG A 95 1.44 1.55 12.17
CA ARG A 95 2.85 1.82 11.85
C ARG A 95 3.68 0.54 11.92
N GLY A 96 4.62 0.41 11.02
CA GLY A 96 5.53 -0.72 10.98
C GLY A 96 4.89 -2.04 10.60
N ALA A 97 3.59 -2.10 10.36
CA ALA A 97 2.94 -3.34 9.97
C ALA A 97 3.38 -3.76 8.57
N LEU A 98 3.44 -5.06 8.35
CA LEU A 98 3.77 -5.62 7.03
C LEU A 98 2.60 -6.45 6.56
N VAL A 99 2.05 -6.08 5.41
CA VAL A 99 1.01 -6.86 4.73
C VAL A 99 1.65 -7.50 3.51
N GLU A 100 1.77 -8.82 3.53
CA GLU A 100 2.42 -9.56 2.45
C GLU A 100 1.52 -9.65 1.21
N ASN A 101 2.10 -10.14 0.14
CA ASN A 101 1.45 -10.20 -1.17
C ASN A 101 0.18 -11.06 -1.18
N ASP A 102 -0.68 -10.79 -2.16
CA ASP A 102 -1.88 -11.60 -2.43
C ASP A 102 -2.82 -11.70 -1.23
N THR A 103 -2.99 -10.58 -0.53
CA THR A 103 -3.81 -10.49 0.68
C THR A 103 -4.98 -9.55 0.41
N THR A 104 -6.13 -9.88 0.97
CA THR A 104 -7.34 -9.05 0.89
C THR A 104 -7.72 -8.58 2.28
N ILE A 105 -7.97 -7.28 2.44
CA ILE A 105 -8.36 -6.69 3.72
C ILE A 105 -9.72 -6.03 3.56
N GLY A 106 -10.69 -6.50 4.33
CA GLY A 106 -12.06 -5.99 4.31
C GLY A 106 -12.18 -4.59 4.90
N ALA A 107 -13.29 -3.92 4.59
CA ALA A 107 -13.52 -2.56 5.02
C ALA A 107 -13.50 -2.43 6.55
N ARG A 108 -13.07 -1.27 7.01
CA ARG A 108 -13.05 -0.90 8.43
C ARG A 108 -12.17 -1.79 9.32
N THR A 109 -11.29 -2.59 8.72
CA THR A 109 -10.32 -3.40 9.46
C THR A 109 -9.25 -2.49 10.05
N ARG A 110 -8.80 -2.81 11.25
CA ARG A 110 -7.67 -2.14 11.88
C ARG A 110 -6.56 -3.16 12.11
N ILE A 111 -5.41 -2.94 11.49
CA ILE A 111 -4.22 -3.78 11.68
C ILE A 111 -3.33 -3.06 12.68
N GLN A 112 -2.99 -3.76 13.77
CA GLN A 112 -2.20 -3.16 14.85
C GLN A 112 -0.78 -2.84 14.40
N ALA A 113 -0.14 -1.93 15.12
CA ALA A 113 1.26 -1.58 14.85
C ALA A 113 2.14 -2.83 14.91
N ASP A 114 3.10 -2.88 13.99
CA ASP A 114 4.10 -3.94 13.89
C ASP A 114 3.51 -5.34 13.63
N ALA A 115 2.24 -5.44 13.27
CA ALA A 115 1.64 -6.73 12.93
C ALA A 115 2.21 -7.26 11.62
N TYR A 116 2.26 -8.58 11.51
CA TYR A 116 2.67 -9.24 10.29
C TYR A 116 1.49 -10.04 9.73
N VAL A 117 1.03 -9.65 8.54
CA VAL A 117 -0.05 -10.35 7.85
C VAL A 117 0.58 -11.19 6.74
N THR A 118 0.48 -12.50 6.87
CA THR A 118 1.12 -13.43 5.92
C THR A 118 0.46 -13.34 4.55
N ALA A 119 1.22 -13.77 3.53
CA ALA A 119 0.73 -13.82 2.15
C ALA A 119 -0.53 -14.70 2.03
N TYR A 120 -1.37 -14.38 1.05
CA TYR A 120 -2.60 -15.12 0.75
C TYR A 120 -3.62 -15.11 1.89
N SER A 121 -3.57 -14.10 2.74
CA SER A 121 -4.54 -13.96 3.83
C SER A 121 -5.78 -13.20 3.38
N THR A 122 -6.87 -13.43 4.08
CA THR A 122 -8.10 -12.64 3.93
C THR A 122 -8.54 -12.19 5.30
N LEU A 123 -8.58 -10.88 5.50
CA LEU A 123 -9.06 -10.28 6.75
C LEU A 123 -10.44 -9.69 6.50
N GLU A 124 -11.42 -10.09 7.27
CA GLU A 124 -12.76 -9.54 7.18
C GLU A 124 -12.92 -8.37 8.14
N GLU A 125 -13.93 -7.53 7.85
CA GLU A 125 -14.16 -6.36 8.68
C GLU A 125 -14.60 -6.71 10.11
#